data_e5629789366ca7b541e6f7e7f84880a1
#
_entry.id   e5629789366ca7b541e6f7e7f84880a1
#
_cell.length_a   1.000
_cell.length_b   1.000
_cell.length_c   1.000
_cell.angle_alpha   90.00
_cell.angle_beta   90.00
_cell.angle_gamma   90.00
#
_symmetry.space_group_name_H-M   'P 1'
#
loop_
_entity.id
_entity.type
_entity.pdbx_description
1 polymer ?
#
loop_
_entity_poly.entity_id
_entity_poly.type
_entity_poly.pdbx_seq_one_letter_code
_entity_poly.pdbx_strand_id
1 'polypeptide(L)'
;MREKHINNYDEIDSDFIFDCRGRHITNWNDYIMLTNPLNAVLLGEGKSRERDVNWTRSVATPDGWTFVIPNTTQTTSYGYLYNDKITPIKEAAANFKKLFNLAKQGIYLNEKVDNFKFKNYVAKKPIIDDRIILGGNRLFFLEPLESTAIASYLMWARLIWDWIIDKKTTPARITNQFHLAATQTQNFILWHYMYGSKYDTPFWKAARKFKIKDPVFSRILARAKRSSVIDLLNANGLNNEAYFQWGPYSFKCWHDGMTK
;
A
#
# COMPACT_ATOMS: atom_id res chain seq x y z
N MET A 1 4.54 -24.70 -20.50
CA MET A 1 5.16 -23.38 -20.35
C MET A 1 6.55 -23.45 -20.92
N ARG A 2 6.97 -22.51 -21.76
CA ARG A 2 8.35 -22.46 -22.27
C ARG A 2 9.07 -21.33 -21.55
N GLU A 3 10.18 -21.63 -20.90
CA GLU A 3 11.08 -20.59 -20.36
C GLU A 3 11.98 -20.09 -21.47
N LYS A 4 12.01 -18.78 -21.71
CA LYS A 4 12.91 -18.11 -22.63
C LYS A 4 13.46 -16.89 -21.95
N HIS A 5 14.78 -16.73 -21.95
CA HIS A 5 15.39 -15.45 -21.55
C HIS A 5 15.07 -14.40 -22.62
N ILE A 6 14.55 -13.26 -22.20
CA ILE A 6 14.13 -12.17 -23.08
C ILE A 6 14.87 -10.91 -22.67
N ASN A 7 15.61 -10.33 -23.61
CA ASN A 7 16.34 -9.09 -23.38
C ASN A 7 15.53 -7.86 -23.82
N ASN A 8 14.68 -8.02 -24.83
CA ASN A 8 13.88 -6.95 -25.38
C ASN A 8 12.44 -7.45 -25.64
N TYR A 9 11.44 -6.57 -25.51
CA TYR A 9 10.04 -6.88 -25.81
C TYR A 9 9.80 -7.22 -27.29
N ASP A 10 10.66 -6.75 -28.21
CA ASP A 10 10.57 -7.05 -29.64
C ASP A 10 10.83 -8.52 -29.98
N GLU A 11 11.46 -9.26 -29.06
CA GLU A 11 11.66 -10.71 -29.17
C GLU A 11 10.39 -11.53 -28.90
N ILE A 12 9.31 -10.89 -28.45
CA ILE A 12 8.04 -11.55 -28.11
C ILE A 12 7.06 -11.30 -29.26
N ASP A 13 6.72 -12.36 -29.97
CA ASP A 13 5.67 -12.35 -30.99
C ASP A 13 4.30 -12.57 -30.32
N SER A 14 3.63 -11.47 -29.96
CA SER A 14 2.28 -11.47 -29.39
C SER A 14 1.67 -10.08 -29.48
N ASP A 15 0.34 -10.00 -29.53
CA ASP A 15 -0.41 -8.75 -29.58
C ASP A 15 -0.23 -7.93 -28.27
N PHE A 16 -0.15 -8.61 -27.13
CA PHE A 16 0.02 -7.99 -25.83
C PHE A 16 1.09 -8.68 -24.98
N ILE A 17 1.83 -7.88 -24.22
CA ILE A 17 2.86 -8.33 -23.27
C ILE A 17 2.53 -7.82 -21.89
N PHE A 18 2.42 -8.72 -20.90
CA PHE A 18 2.27 -8.34 -19.49
C PHE A 18 3.63 -8.39 -18.80
N ASP A 19 4.20 -7.21 -18.51
CA ASP A 19 5.47 -7.13 -17.79
C ASP A 19 5.23 -7.12 -16.27
N CYS A 20 5.34 -8.29 -15.67
CA CYS A 20 5.19 -8.53 -14.24
C CYS A 20 6.52 -8.85 -13.52
N ARG A 21 7.66 -8.38 -14.04
CA ARG A 21 9.02 -8.66 -13.49
C ARG A 21 9.31 -8.00 -12.13
N GLY A 22 8.31 -7.52 -11.44
CA GLY A 22 8.45 -6.93 -10.12
C GLY A 22 9.18 -5.58 -10.15
N ARG A 23 10.08 -5.33 -9.17
CA ARG A 23 10.81 -4.07 -9.05
C ARG A 23 12.01 -3.92 -9.99
N HIS A 24 12.03 -4.60 -11.11
CA HIS A 24 13.09 -4.47 -12.09
C HIS A 24 12.99 -3.12 -12.83
N ILE A 25 13.30 -2.03 -12.12
CA ILE A 25 13.21 -0.65 -12.59
C ILE A 25 14.63 -0.15 -12.89
N THR A 26 14.90 0.15 -14.15
CA THR A 26 16.19 0.65 -14.63
C THR A 26 16.23 2.19 -14.68
N ASN A 27 15.08 2.83 -14.94
CA ASN A 27 14.97 4.28 -15.04
C ASN A 27 13.84 4.82 -14.16
N TRP A 28 14.17 5.50 -13.07
CA TRP A 28 13.18 6.10 -12.17
C TRP A 28 12.46 7.32 -12.75
N ASN A 29 12.98 7.90 -13.84
CA ASN A 29 12.30 9.01 -14.54
C ASN A 29 10.99 8.57 -15.21
N ASP A 30 10.78 7.26 -15.41
CA ASP A 30 9.54 6.71 -15.97
C ASP A 30 8.44 6.54 -14.90
N TYR A 31 8.71 6.96 -13.67
CA TYR A 31 7.80 6.81 -12.54
C TYR A 31 7.47 8.14 -11.87
N ILE A 32 6.23 8.26 -11.41
CA ILE A 32 5.78 9.30 -10.50
C ILE A 32 6.06 8.79 -9.08
N MET A 33 6.85 9.54 -8.31
CA MET A 33 7.11 9.21 -6.91
C MET A 33 5.91 9.60 -6.07
N LEU A 34 5.39 8.66 -5.30
CA LEU A 34 4.29 8.88 -4.38
C LEU A 34 4.81 9.37 -3.03
N THR A 35 4.09 10.29 -2.42
CA THR A 35 4.39 10.79 -1.08
C THR A 35 4.03 9.75 -0.04
N ASN A 36 5.01 9.35 0.76
CA ASN A 36 4.81 8.45 1.90
C ASN A 36 5.89 8.72 2.95
N PRO A 37 5.58 8.71 4.25
CA PRO A 37 6.56 8.94 5.30
C PRO A 37 7.54 7.79 5.50
N LEU A 38 7.28 6.61 4.95
CA LEU A 38 8.09 5.40 5.13
C LEU A 38 8.91 5.06 3.89
N ASN A 39 10.11 4.49 4.11
CA ASN A 39 11.01 4.06 3.03
C ASN A 39 11.84 2.82 3.36
N ALA A 40 11.65 2.21 4.53
CA ALA A 40 12.40 1.05 4.97
C ALA A 40 11.53 0.11 5.81
N VAL A 41 11.89 -1.17 5.83
CA VAL A 41 11.24 -2.21 6.63
C VAL A 41 12.26 -3.20 7.17
N LEU A 42 12.11 -3.57 8.43
CA LEU A 42 12.74 -4.73 9.03
C LEU A 42 11.73 -5.89 9.03
N LEU A 43 12.13 -7.04 8.51
CA LEU A 43 11.30 -8.24 8.48
C LEU A 43 11.80 -9.26 9.50
N GLY A 44 10.85 -9.91 10.15
CA GLY A 44 11.12 -11.02 11.05
C GLY A 44 10.03 -12.08 10.95
N GLU A 45 10.39 -13.30 11.26
CA GLU A 45 9.46 -14.43 11.33
C GLU A 45 9.68 -15.16 12.67
N GLY A 46 8.60 -15.67 13.25
CA GLY A 46 8.65 -16.42 14.47
C GLY A 46 7.56 -17.50 14.53
N LYS A 47 7.67 -18.41 15.50
CA LYS A 47 6.64 -19.41 15.73
C LYS A 47 5.37 -18.74 16.26
N SER A 48 4.24 -19.05 15.66
CA SER A 48 2.94 -18.65 16.20
C SER A 48 2.65 -19.43 17.49
N ARG A 49 2.21 -18.72 18.54
CA ARG A 49 1.75 -19.35 19.78
C ARG A 49 0.28 -19.73 19.74
N GLU A 50 -0.47 -19.07 18.88
CA GLU A 50 -1.90 -19.27 18.71
C GLU A 50 -2.12 -20.08 17.42
N ARG A 51 -2.77 -21.22 17.55
CA ARG A 51 -3.32 -21.95 16.41
C ARG A 51 -4.64 -21.27 16.05
N ASP A 52 -5.03 -21.24 14.81
CA ASP A 52 -6.34 -20.76 14.34
C ASP A 52 -6.59 -19.24 14.48
N VAL A 53 -5.59 -18.42 14.24
CA VAL A 53 -5.75 -16.97 14.28
C VAL A 53 -6.12 -16.44 12.89
N ASN A 54 -7.33 -15.90 12.77
CA ASN A 54 -7.91 -15.37 11.54
C ASN A 54 -7.83 -13.82 11.47
N TRP A 55 -6.76 -13.24 11.97
CA TRP A 55 -6.58 -11.79 11.99
C TRP A 55 -5.19 -11.38 11.53
N THR A 56 -5.10 -10.19 10.96
CA THR A 56 -3.85 -9.44 10.84
C THR A 56 -3.90 -8.25 11.78
N ARG A 57 -2.75 -7.81 12.27
CA ARG A 57 -2.68 -6.67 13.17
C ARG A 57 -1.73 -5.62 12.59
N SER A 58 -2.20 -4.37 12.57
CA SER A 58 -1.39 -3.19 12.27
C SER A 58 -1.29 -2.36 13.55
N VAL A 59 -0.07 -2.07 13.99
CA VAL A 59 0.19 -1.39 15.26
C VAL A 59 1.11 -0.20 15.00
N ALA A 60 0.72 1.00 15.44
CA ALA A 60 1.59 2.17 15.42
C ALA A 60 2.80 1.95 16.34
N THR A 61 3.97 2.37 15.88
CA THR A 61 5.24 2.28 16.62
C THR A 61 5.86 3.66 16.76
N PRO A 62 6.88 3.85 17.59
CA PRO A 62 7.57 5.14 17.68
C PRO A 62 8.09 5.65 16.33
N ASP A 63 8.43 4.77 15.39
CA ASP A 63 9.14 5.07 14.15
C ASP A 63 8.28 4.94 12.89
N GLY A 64 7.02 4.51 13.05
CA GLY A 64 6.11 4.21 11.96
C GLY A 64 5.01 3.24 12.39
N TRP A 65 4.98 2.05 11.81
CA TRP A 65 4.04 1.00 12.21
C TRP A 65 4.62 -0.40 11.94
N THR A 66 3.95 -1.39 12.48
CA THR A 66 4.30 -2.80 12.28
C THR A 66 3.08 -3.60 11.90
N PHE A 67 3.27 -4.57 11.02
CA PHE A 67 2.28 -5.62 10.78
C PHE A 67 2.64 -6.89 11.52
N VAL A 68 1.61 -7.64 11.88
CA VAL A 68 1.67 -8.99 12.43
C VAL A 68 0.73 -9.85 11.62
N ILE A 69 1.26 -10.83 10.91
CA ILE A 69 0.50 -11.70 10.00
C ILE A 69 0.71 -13.15 10.40
N PRO A 70 -0.26 -13.80 11.06
CA PRO A 70 -0.23 -15.24 11.30
C PRO A 70 -0.25 -15.99 9.97
N ASN A 71 0.67 -16.93 9.81
CA ASN A 71 0.74 -17.82 8.64
C ASN A 71 0.06 -19.15 8.95
N THR A 72 -0.31 -19.88 7.94
CA THR A 72 -1.02 -21.18 8.08
C THR A 72 -0.17 -22.28 8.70
N THR A 73 1.16 -22.14 8.74
CA THR A 73 2.13 -23.16 9.13
C THR A 73 2.72 -22.98 10.53
N GLN A 74 1.98 -22.42 11.45
CA GLN A 74 2.45 -22.16 12.82
C GLN A 74 3.54 -21.07 12.92
N THR A 75 3.73 -20.27 11.89
CA THR A 75 4.62 -19.13 11.89
C THR A 75 3.85 -17.82 11.83
N THR A 76 4.47 -16.75 12.29
CA THR A 76 3.93 -15.39 12.22
C THR A 76 4.98 -14.50 11.60
N SER A 77 4.60 -13.78 10.54
CA SER A 77 5.45 -12.78 9.90
C SER A 77 5.25 -11.42 10.54
N TYR A 78 6.34 -10.72 10.76
CA TYR A 78 6.39 -9.39 11.36
C TYR A 78 7.15 -8.45 10.43
N GLY A 79 6.64 -7.25 10.27
CA GLY A 79 7.36 -6.21 9.56
C GLY A 79 7.29 -4.89 10.32
N TYR A 80 8.46 -4.30 10.59
CA TYR A 80 8.59 -3.01 11.25
C TYR A 80 8.96 -1.95 10.20
N LEU A 81 8.01 -1.12 9.85
CA LEU A 81 8.18 -0.08 8.83
C LEU A 81 8.61 1.24 9.49
N TYR A 82 9.61 1.87 8.93
CA TYR A 82 10.19 3.09 9.48
C TYR A 82 10.76 4.00 8.37
N ASN A 83 11.23 5.18 8.74
CA ASN A 83 11.94 6.08 7.85
C ASN A 83 13.42 6.11 8.22
N ASP A 84 14.28 5.57 7.36
CA ASP A 84 15.74 5.48 7.60
C ASP A 84 16.47 6.83 7.63
N LYS A 85 15.79 7.90 7.17
CA LYS A 85 16.31 9.27 7.27
C LYS A 85 15.99 9.94 8.61
N ILE A 86 15.06 9.38 9.38
CA ILE A 86 14.62 9.89 10.69
C ILE A 86 15.15 8.99 11.80
N THR A 87 14.98 7.68 11.66
CA THR A 87 15.35 6.68 12.65
C THR A 87 16.46 5.79 12.09
N PRO A 88 17.65 5.76 12.68
CA PRO A 88 18.70 4.83 12.30
C PRO A 88 18.29 3.37 12.45
N ILE A 89 18.77 2.49 11.57
CA ILE A 89 18.43 1.05 11.58
C ILE A 89 18.64 0.38 12.94
N LYS A 90 19.71 0.73 13.67
CA LYS A 90 20.00 0.13 14.99
C LYS A 90 18.92 0.50 16.01
N GLU A 91 18.43 1.72 15.98
CA GLU A 91 17.36 2.21 16.84
C GLU A 91 16.02 1.55 16.46
N ALA A 92 15.66 1.53 15.17
CA ALA A 92 14.47 0.83 14.67
C ALA A 92 14.47 -0.65 15.07
N ALA A 93 15.61 -1.35 14.94
CA ALA A 93 15.75 -2.75 15.34
C ALA A 93 15.61 -2.94 16.86
N ALA A 94 16.16 -2.02 17.68
CA ALA A 94 16.00 -2.06 19.12
C ALA A 94 14.53 -1.85 19.54
N ASN A 95 13.85 -0.89 18.95
CA ASN A 95 12.42 -0.61 19.16
C ASN A 95 11.56 -1.80 18.74
N PHE A 96 11.86 -2.41 17.60
CA PHE A 96 11.17 -3.61 17.12
C PHE A 96 11.32 -4.78 18.10
N LYS A 97 12.55 -5.08 18.53
CA LYS A 97 12.83 -6.14 19.54
C LYS A 97 12.12 -5.87 20.85
N LYS A 98 12.14 -4.62 21.33
CA LYS A 98 11.47 -4.22 22.58
C LYS A 98 9.96 -4.40 22.51
N LEU A 99 9.34 -3.98 21.42
CA LEU A 99 7.88 -3.98 21.23
C LEU A 99 7.32 -5.41 21.27
N PHE A 100 7.97 -6.35 20.61
CA PHE A 100 7.47 -7.72 20.49
C PHE A 100 8.17 -8.72 21.41
N ASN A 101 9.21 -8.28 22.20
CA ASN A 101 10.02 -9.21 22.98
C ASN A 101 10.48 -10.41 22.11
N LEU A 102 11.04 -10.10 20.95
CA LEU A 102 11.31 -11.07 19.87
C LEU A 102 12.07 -12.29 20.31
N ALA A 103 13.05 -12.13 21.23
CA ALA A 103 13.81 -13.25 21.78
C ALA A 103 12.93 -14.28 22.49
N LYS A 104 11.91 -13.84 23.26
CA LYS A 104 10.98 -14.74 23.95
C LYS A 104 9.96 -15.40 23.01
N GLN A 105 9.71 -14.79 21.86
CA GLN A 105 8.79 -15.31 20.86
C GLN A 105 9.48 -16.19 19.81
N GLY A 106 10.80 -16.37 19.91
CA GLY A 106 11.57 -17.14 18.96
C GLY A 106 11.74 -16.47 17.61
N ILE A 107 11.57 -15.14 17.54
CA ILE A 107 11.77 -14.35 16.33
C ILE A 107 13.24 -13.93 16.25
N TYR A 108 13.85 -14.18 15.11
CA TYR A 108 15.24 -13.81 14.83
C TYR A 108 15.26 -12.71 13.79
N LEU A 109 15.80 -11.57 14.15
CA LEU A 109 15.99 -10.45 13.24
C LEU A 109 17.42 -10.45 12.72
N ASN A 110 17.58 -10.58 11.42
CA ASN A 110 18.86 -10.43 10.73
C ASN A 110 18.94 -9.04 10.07
N GLU A 111 19.60 -8.08 10.72
CA GLU A 111 19.67 -6.70 10.26
C GLU A 111 20.28 -6.52 8.86
N LYS A 112 21.12 -7.46 8.40
CA LYS A 112 21.75 -7.40 7.08
C LYS A 112 20.86 -7.93 5.96
N VAL A 113 20.08 -8.98 6.23
CA VAL A 113 19.28 -9.69 5.22
C VAL A 113 17.87 -9.14 5.18
N ASP A 114 17.31 -8.82 6.36
CA ASP A 114 15.88 -8.53 6.52
C ASP A 114 15.57 -7.04 6.53
N ASN A 115 16.55 -6.18 6.25
CA ASN A 115 16.35 -4.74 6.08
C ASN A 115 16.22 -4.40 4.60
N PHE A 116 15.02 -4.02 4.20
CA PHE A 116 14.72 -3.61 2.83
C PHE A 116 14.38 -2.12 2.78
N LYS A 117 14.99 -1.43 1.80
CA LYS A 117 14.59 -0.08 1.43
C LYS A 117 13.65 -0.14 0.24
N PHE A 118 12.65 0.75 0.24
CA PHE A 118 11.69 0.83 -0.84
C PHE A 118 11.37 2.28 -1.21
N LYS A 119 10.85 2.45 -2.42
CA LYS A 119 10.24 3.69 -2.89
C LYS A 119 8.76 3.42 -3.11
N ASN A 120 7.94 4.44 -2.95
CA ASN A 120 6.52 4.42 -3.27
C ASN A 120 6.34 5.13 -4.62
N TYR A 121 5.70 4.49 -5.59
CA TYR A 121 5.68 4.97 -6.97
C TYR A 121 4.53 4.40 -7.80
N VAL A 122 4.24 5.07 -8.91
CA VAL A 122 3.39 4.57 -9.99
C VAL A 122 4.05 4.86 -11.34
N ALA A 123 3.94 3.96 -12.29
CA ALA A 123 4.48 4.15 -13.64
C ALA A 123 3.79 5.33 -14.33
N LYS A 124 4.56 6.22 -14.97
CA LYS A 124 4.01 7.33 -15.78
C LYS A 124 3.24 6.81 -16.99
N LYS A 125 3.75 5.75 -17.61
CA LYS A 125 3.13 5.05 -18.73
C LYS A 125 2.85 3.60 -18.35
N PRO A 126 1.72 3.29 -17.72
CA PRO A 126 1.31 1.93 -17.38
C PRO A 126 1.15 1.01 -18.59
N ILE A 127 0.85 1.60 -19.75
CA ILE A 127 0.79 0.93 -21.05
C ILE A 127 1.78 1.64 -21.98
N ILE A 128 2.63 0.88 -22.63
CA ILE A 128 3.66 1.35 -23.56
C ILE A 128 3.29 0.84 -24.96
N ASP A 129 3.23 1.76 -25.91
CA ASP A 129 2.96 1.50 -27.33
C ASP A 129 1.70 0.65 -27.56
N ASP A 130 0.68 0.86 -26.72
CA ASP A 130 -0.60 0.14 -26.72
C ASP A 130 -0.46 -1.40 -26.71
N ARG A 131 0.69 -1.91 -26.35
CA ARG A 131 1.06 -3.34 -26.41
C ARG A 131 1.64 -3.87 -25.11
N ILE A 132 2.52 -3.13 -24.44
CA ILE A 132 3.21 -3.60 -23.24
C ILE A 132 2.47 -3.05 -22.02
N ILE A 133 1.94 -3.94 -21.21
CA ILE A 133 1.12 -3.65 -20.03
C ILE A 133 1.95 -3.94 -18.79
N LEU A 134 2.27 -2.92 -18.01
CA LEU A 134 2.98 -3.09 -16.76
C LEU A 134 2.06 -3.68 -15.69
N GLY A 135 2.56 -4.64 -14.91
CA GLY A 135 1.82 -5.32 -13.86
C GLY A 135 2.59 -5.43 -12.54
N GLY A 136 1.87 -5.68 -11.44
CA GLY A 136 2.45 -5.85 -10.12
C GLY A 136 3.36 -4.69 -9.71
N ASN A 137 4.47 -5.01 -9.04
CA ASN A 137 5.44 -3.99 -8.61
C ASN A 137 6.20 -3.31 -9.77
N ARG A 138 6.01 -3.73 -11.01
CA ARG A 138 6.49 -3.01 -12.19
C ARG A 138 5.62 -1.79 -12.48
N LEU A 139 4.32 -1.88 -12.17
CA LEU A 139 3.32 -0.85 -12.39
C LEU A 139 3.26 0.16 -11.24
N PHE A 140 3.14 -0.35 -10.03
CA PHE A 140 2.80 0.44 -8.85
C PHE A 140 3.31 -0.22 -7.57
N PHE A 141 3.81 0.58 -6.67
CA PHE A 141 4.11 0.16 -5.31
C PHE A 141 3.79 1.28 -4.32
N LEU A 142 3.00 0.96 -3.35
CA LEU A 142 2.81 1.73 -2.13
C LEU A 142 2.99 0.78 -0.95
N GLU A 143 3.47 1.29 0.16
CA GLU A 143 3.66 0.52 1.37
C GLU A 143 2.40 -0.25 1.79
N PRO A 144 2.52 -1.39 2.52
CA PRO A 144 1.43 -2.37 2.64
C PRO A 144 0.29 -2.01 3.60
N LEU A 145 0.23 -0.82 4.17
CA LEU A 145 -0.90 -0.41 5.01
C LEU A 145 -2.20 -0.55 4.18
N GLU A 146 -3.23 -1.15 4.77
CA GLU A 146 -4.52 -1.44 4.12
C GLU A 146 -4.46 -2.44 2.94
N SER A 147 -3.33 -3.12 2.71
CA SER A 147 -3.16 -4.08 1.60
C SER A 147 -3.53 -3.51 0.22
N THR A 148 -3.35 -2.21 0.03
CA THR A 148 -3.82 -1.43 -1.13
C THR A 148 -3.31 -1.93 -2.47
N ALA A 149 -2.13 -2.56 -2.50
CA ALA A 149 -1.56 -3.11 -3.72
C ALA A 149 -2.46 -4.16 -4.38
N ILE A 150 -3.06 -5.06 -3.59
CA ILE A 150 -3.95 -6.12 -4.12
C ILE A 150 -5.18 -5.49 -4.79
N ALA A 151 -5.86 -4.57 -4.12
CA ALA A 151 -7.02 -3.87 -4.69
C ALA A 151 -6.67 -3.08 -5.95
N SER A 152 -5.50 -2.43 -5.97
CA SER A 152 -5.01 -1.69 -7.14
C SER A 152 -4.74 -2.62 -8.32
N TYR A 153 -4.18 -3.81 -8.10
CA TYR A 153 -3.94 -4.78 -9.17
C TYR A 153 -5.22 -5.41 -9.70
N LEU A 154 -6.20 -5.68 -8.84
CA LEU A 154 -7.52 -6.17 -9.26
C LEU A 154 -8.26 -5.11 -10.10
N MET A 155 -8.25 -3.85 -9.66
CA MET A 155 -8.78 -2.74 -10.46
C MET A 155 -8.06 -2.64 -11.81
N TRP A 156 -6.72 -2.71 -11.83
CA TRP A 156 -5.94 -2.65 -13.06
C TRP A 156 -6.30 -3.79 -14.03
N ALA A 157 -6.41 -5.01 -13.53
CA ALA A 157 -6.83 -6.16 -14.33
C ALA A 157 -8.21 -5.94 -14.95
N ARG A 158 -9.17 -5.36 -14.20
CA ARG A 158 -10.50 -5.02 -14.70
C ARG A 158 -10.44 -3.96 -15.80
N LEU A 159 -9.67 -2.91 -15.62
CA LEU A 159 -9.49 -1.86 -16.63
C LEU A 159 -8.86 -2.39 -17.92
N ILE A 160 -7.89 -3.29 -17.81
CA ILE A 160 -7.28 -3.96 -18.97
C ILE A 160 -8.29 -4.85 -19.67
N TRP A 161 -9.12 -5.58 -18.91
CA TRP A 161 -10.21 -6.38 -19.48
C TRP A 161 -11.19 -5.51 -20.28
N ASP A 162 -11.64 -4.41 -19.70
CA ASP A 162 -12.57 -3.48 -20.33
C ASP A 162 -11.98 -2.88 -21.63
N TRP A 163 -10.66 -2.74 -21.72
CA TRP A 163 -9.98 -2.29 -22.93
C TRP A 163 -9.79 -3.41 -23.95
N ILE A 164 -9.13 -4.50 -23.59
CA ILE A 164 -8.70 -5.53 -24.55
C ILE A 164 -9.87 -6.40 -25.00
N ILE A 165 -10.71 -6.83 -24.07
CA ILE A 165 -11.79 -7.80 -24.36
C ILE A 165 -13.09 -7.10 -24.70
N ASP A 166 -13.57 -6.25 -23.79
CA ASP A 166 -14.88 -5.63 -23.92
C ASP A 166 -14.87 -4.42 -24.90
N LYS A 167 -13.70 -3.89 -25.26
CA LYS A 167 -13.53 -2.72 -26.14
C LYS A 167 -14.32 -1.47 -25.70
N LYS A 168 -14.52 -1.31 -24.37
CA LYS A 168 -15.34 -0.23 -23.78
C LYS A 168 -14.55 1.05 -23.48
N THR A 169 -13.22 0.99 -23.53
CA THR A 169 -12.35 2.07 -23.08
C THR A 169 -11.06 2.15 -23.91
N THR A 170 -10.18 3.08 -23.57
CA THR A 170 -8.89 3.29 -24.27
C THR A 170 -7.73 3.24 -23.30
N PRO A 171 -6.49 2.96 -23.75
CA PRO A 171 -5.29 3.00 -22.92
C PRO A 171 -5.10 4.31 -22.14
N ALA A 172 -5.35 5.43 -22.79
CA ALA A 172 -5.23 6.76 -22.15
C ALA A 172 -6.25 6.93 -21.02
N ARG A 173 -7.50 6.49 -21.22
CA ARG A 173 -8.55 6.62 -20.22
C ARG A 173 -8.26 5.73 -19.00
N ILE A 174 -7.86 4.48 -19.19
CA ILE A 174 -7.55 3.58 -18.07
C ILE A 174 -6.27 4.01 -17.33
N THR A 175 -5.27 4.56 -18.04
CA THR A 175 -4.09 5.17 -17.43
C THR A 175 -4.47 6.30 -16.47
N ASN A 176 -5.32 7.22 -16.90
CA ASN A 176 -5.81 8.32 -16.08
C ASN A 176 -6.61 7.83 -14.86
N GLN A 177 -7.46 6.82 -15.04
CA GLN A 177 -8.22 6.22 -13.94
C GLN A 177 -7.28 5.55 -12.93
N PHE A 178 -6.25 4.86 -13.38
CA PHE A 178 -5.28 4.22 -12.49
C PHE A 178 -4.43 5.25 -11.72
N HIS A 179 -3.98 6.32 -12.38
CA HIS A 179 -3.27 7.42 -11.70
C HIS A 179 -4.12 8.12 -10.65
N LEU A 180 -5.41 8.32 -10.95
CA LEU A 180 -6.36 8.86 -9.97
C LEU A 180 -6.47 7.92 -8.75
N ALA A 181 -6.66 6.63 -8.98
CA ALA A 181 -6.74 5.64 -7.91
C ALA A 181 -5.45 5.58 -7.07
N ALA A 182 -4.27 5.64 -7.71
CA ALA A 182 -2.98 5.69 -7.01
C ALA A 182 -2.85 6.94 -6.13
N THR A 183 -3.31 8.10 -6.61
CA THR A 183 -3.33 9.35 -5.84
C THR A 183 -4.31 9.27 -4.67
N GLN A 184 -5.50 8.72 -4.89
CA GLN A 184 -6.51 8.54 -3.84
C GLN A 184 -6.00 7.56 -2.76
N THR A 185 -5.36 6.48 -3.18
CA THR A 185 -4.72 5.53 -2.26
C THR A 185 -3.64 6.21 -1.42
N GLN A 186 -2.73 6.96 -2.04
CA GLN A 186 -1.71 7.73 -1.32
C GLN A 186 -2.34 8.66 -0.27
N ASN A 187 -3.36 9.43 -0.64
CA ASN A 187 -3.99 10.38 0.26
C ASN A 187 -4.65 9.67 1.46
N PHE A 188 -5.34 8.56 1.21
CA PHE A 188 -5.96 7.79 2.28
C PHE A 188 -4.92 7.23 3.26
N ILE A 189 -3.80 6.71 2.75
CA ILE A 189 -2.67 6.23 3.57
C ILE A 189 -2.02 7.40 4.34
N LEU A 190 -1.78 8.54 3.71
CA LEU A 190 -1.24 9.72 4.40
C LEU A 190 -2.12 10.17 5.55
N TRP A 191 -3.44 10.05 5.42
CA TRP A 191 -4.36 10.39 6.50
C TRP A 191 -4.15 9.55 7.75
N HIS A 192 -3.82 8.27 7.61
CA HIS A 192 -3.45 7.41 8.74
C HIS A 192 -2.22 7.96 9.49
N TYR A 193 -1.22 8.43 8.76
CA TYR A 193 -0.01 9.01 9.39
C TYR A 193 -0.25 10.37 10.03
N MET A 194 -1.19 11.14 9.50
CA MET A 194 -1.51 12.44 10.09
C MET A 194 -2.18 12.32 11.46
N TYR A 195 -2.95 11.27 11.70
CA TYR A 195 -3.81 11.16 12.89
C TYR A 195 -3.74 9.81 13.60
N GLY A 196 -3.19 8.79 13.01
CA GLY A 196 -3.28 7.39 13.47
C GLY A 196 -2.42 7.03 14.69
N SER A 197 -1.76 7.99 15.35
CA SER A 197 -0.91 7.71 16.50
C SER A 197 -0.83 8.86 17.49
N LYS A 198 -0.73 8.50 18.78
CA LYS A 198 -0.47 9.44 19.89
C LYS A 198 1.02 9.58 20.22
N TYR A 199 1.93 8.87 19.54
CA TYR A 199 3.36 9.02 19.75
C TYR A 199 3.82 10.44 19.43
N ASP A 200 4.70 11.00 20.29
CA ASP A 200 5.32 12.31 20.13
C ASP A 200 6.79 12.22 19.73
N THR A 201 7.08 11.36 18.76
CA THR A 201 8.42 11.11 18.22
C THR A 201 8.73 12.00 17.01
N PRO A 202 10.00 12.12 16.61
CA PRO A 202 10.40 12.86 15.40
C PRO A 202 9.65 12.37 14.15
N PHE A 203 9.44 11.05 14.00
CA PHE A 203 8.69 10.47 12.90
C PHE A 203 7.24 10.99 12.85
N TRP A 204 6.51 10.87 13.94
CA TRP A 204 5.09 11.29 14.00
C TRP A 204 4.91 12.80 13.94
N LYS A 205 5.84 13.57 14.50
CA LYS A 205 5.88 15.04 14.32
C LYS A 205 6.04 15.44 12.84
N ALA A 206 6.88 14.73 12.09
CA ALA A 206 7.03 14.94 10.66
C ALA A 206 5.78 14.49 9.87
N ALA A 207 5.21 13.35 10.22
CA ALA A 207 4.04 12.78 9.56
C ALA A 207 2.79 13.67 9.70
N ARG A 208 2.57 14.30 10.86
CA ARG A 208 1.46 15.24 11.10
C ARG A 208 1.53 16.52 10.25
N LYS A 209 2.67 16.83 9.63
CA LYS A 209 2.83 18.01 8.76
C LYS A 209 2.30 17.80 7.34
N PHE A 210 2.00 16.56 6.94
CA PHE A 210 1.40 16.31 5.64
C PHE A 210 0.04 17.01 5.49
N LYS A 211 -0.31 17.32 4.25
CA LYS A 211 -1.59 17.97 3.92
C LYS A 211 -2.20 17.26 2.72
N ILE A 212 -3.46 16.92 2.84
CA ILE A 212 -4.25 16.36 1.73
C ILE A 212 -5.06 17.51 1.13
N LYS A 213 -4.69 17.90 -0.11
CA LYS A 213 -5.37 18.95 -0.87
C LYS A 213 -6.24 18.32 -1.95
N ASP A 214 -7.26 17.56 -1.55
CA ASP A 214 -8.15 16.87 -2.46
C ASP A 214 -9.61 17.20 -2.08
N PRO A 215 -10.35 17.88 -2.97
CA PRO A 215 -11.74 18.26 -2.68
C PRO A 215 -12.67 17.07 -2.49
N VAL A 216 -12.44 15.96 -3.21
CA VAL A 216 -13.24 14.74 -3.09
C VAL A 216 -13.03 14.11 -1.72
N PHE A 217 -11.76 13.97 -1.30
CA PHE A 217 -11.40 13.51 0.04
C PHE A 217 -12.09 14.34 1.12
N SER A 218 -11.97 15.67 1.01
CA SER A 218 -12.54 16.61 1.99
C SER A 218 -14.07 16.51 2.08
N ARG A 219 -14.75 16.34 0.95
CA ARG A 219 -16.21 16.19 0.86
C ARG A 219 -16.67 14.88 1.52
N ILE A 220 -16.01 13.76 1.20
CA ILE A 220 -16.35 12.46 1.79
C ILE A 220 -16.10 12.47 3.30
N LEU A 221 -14.98 13.02 3.75
CA LEU A 221 -14.68 13.15 5.18
C LEU A 221 -15.71 14.02 5.91
N ALA A 222 -16.09 15.15 5.32
CA ALA A 222 -17.12 16.02 5.90
C ALA A 222 -18.48 15.31 6.01
N ARG A 223 -18.85 14.51 5.03
CA ARG A 223 -20.04 13.66 5.08
C ARG A 223 -19.92 12.60 6.18
N ALA A 224 -18.83 11.88 6.22
CA ALA A 224 -18.57 10.84 7.23
C ALA A 224 -18.69 11.38 8.66
N LYS A 225 -18.16 12.60 8.93
CA LYS A 225 -18.23 13.23 10.25
C LYS A 225 -19.67 13.54 10.69
N ARG A 226 -20.55 13.88 9.79
CA ARG A 226 -21.94 14.30 10.08
C ARG A 226 -22.94 13.16 10.10
N SER A 227 -22.61 12.03 9.54
CA SER A 227 -23.53 10.87 9.42
C SER A 227 -23.33 9.89 10.57
N SER A 228 -24.39 9.17 10.95
CA SER A 228 -24.26 8.01 11.80
C SER A 228 -23.71 6.80 10.99
N VAL A 229 -23.19 5.79 11.68
CA VAL A 229 -22.75 4.54 11.05
C VAL A 229 -23.91 3.85 10.34
N ILE A 230 -25.10 3.86 10.96
CA ILE A 230 -26.31 3.23 10.40
C ILE A 230 -26.75 3.93 9.12
N ASP A 231 -26.75 5.26 9.09
CA ASP A 231 -27.09 6.02 7.87
C ASP A 231 -26.13 5.73 6.72
N LEU A 232 -24.83 5.59 7.02
CA LEU A 232 -23.83 5.28 6.00
C LEU A 232 -23.93 3.84 5.49
N LEU A 233 -24.27 2.89 6.35
CA LEU A 233 -24.51 1.50 5.94
C LEU A 233 -25.75 1.40 5.05
N ASN A 234 -26.83 2.07 5.41
CA ASN A 234 -28.07 2.08 4.64
C ASN A 234 -27.92 2.82 3.30
N ALA A 235 -27.05 3.81 3.24
CA ALA A 235 -26.78 4.60 2.02
C ALA A 235 -25.82 3.90 1.04
N ASN A 236 -25.14 2.84 1.42
CA ASN A 236 -24.15 2.15 0.58
C ASN A 236 -24.74 1.57 -0.73
N GLY A 237 -26.07 1.41 -0.85
CA GLY A 237 -26.74 1.03 -2.09
C GLY A 237 -27.12 2.21 -3.01
N LEU A 238 -27.09 3.45 -2.54
CA LEU A 238 -27.68 4.60 -3.24
C LEU A 238 -26.68 5.70 -3.64
N ASN A 239 -25.45 5.67 -3.17
CA ASN A 239 -24.47 6.71 -3.46
C ASN A 239 -23.13 6.12 -3.87
N ASN A 240 -22.83 6.19 -5.17
CA ASN A 240 -21.55 5.81 -5.79
C ASN A 240 -20.36 6.75 -5.40
N GLU A 241 -20.42 7.40 -4.24
CA GLU A 241 -19.33 8.26 -3.79
C GLU A 241 -18.27 7.41 -3.12
N ALA A 242 -17.26 7.03 -3.89
CA ALA A 242 -16.11 6.29 -3.42
C ALA A 242 -14.81 7.05 -3.67
N TYR A 243 -13.91 6.92 -2.74
CA TYR A 243 -12.53 7.37 -2.85
C TYR A 243 -11.67 6.14 -3.10
N PHE A 244 -11.52 5.76 -4.36
CA PHE A 244 -11.03 4.46 -4.80
C PHE A 244 -11.87 3.33 -4.19
N GLN A 245 -11.34 2.57 -3.24
CA GLN A 245 -12.03 1.45 -2.58
C GLN A 245 -12.75 1.84 -1.28
N TRP A 246 -12.62 3.09 -0.82
CA TRP A 246 -13.17 3.55 0.46
C TRP A 246 -14.35 4.48 0.26
N GLY A 247 -15.50 4.07 0.77
CA GLY A 247 -16.70 4.91 0.84
C GLY A 247 -16.78 5.72 2.13
N PRO A 248 -17.83 6.55 2.28
CA PRO A 248 -18.05 7.34 3.49
C PRO A 248 -18.06 6.54 4.79
N TYR A 249 -18.50 5.29 4.75
CA TYR A 249 -18.46 4.37 5.89
C TYR A 249 -17.02 4.08 6.36
N SER A 250 -16.11 3.79 5.43
CA SER A 250 -14.68 3.58 5.77
C SER A 250 -14.08 4.83 6.39
N PHE A 251 -14.37 6.00 5.82
CA PHE A 251 -13.94 7.29 6.39
C PHE A 251 -14.49 7.51 7.80
N LYS A 252 -15.75 7.13 8.06
CA LYS A 252 -16.36 7.22 9.40
C LYS A 252 -15.64 6.34 10.40
N CYS A 253 -15.43 5.08 10.08
CA CYS A 253 -14.74 4.13 10.96
C CYS A 253 -13.34 4.62 11.33
N TRP A 254 -12.56 5.08 10.33
CA TRP A 254 -11.22 5.61 10.56
C TRP A 254 -11.22 6.91 11.37
N HIS A 255 -12.10 7.85 11.03
CA HIS A 255 -12.23 9.10 11.77
C HIS A 255 -12.52 8.84 13.25
N ASP A 256 -13.52 8.02 13.54
CA ASP A 256 -13.94 7.73 14.92
C ASP A 256 -12.86 6.95 15.69
N GLY A 257 -12.12 6.07 15.02
CA GLY A 257 -11.02 5.33 15.63
C GLY A 257 -9.80 6.20 15.94
N MET A 258 -9.50 7.21 15.11
CA MET A 258 -8.35 8.09 15.30
C MET A 258 -8.61 9.27 16.26
N THR A 259 -9.88 9.62 16.51
CA THR A 259 -10.25 10.76 17.36
C THR A 259 -10.57 10.39 18.81
N LYS A 260 -10.61 9.10 19.13
CA LYS A 260 -10.73 8.57 20.50
C LYS A 260 -9.34 8.37 21.10
#